data_bb43f52cf69ab01243ba0af49e1678e7
#
_entry.id   bb43f52cf69ab01243ba0af49e1678e7
#
_cell.length_a   1.000
_cell.length_b   1.000
_cell.length_c   1.000
_cell.angle_alpha   90.00
_cell.angle_beta   90.00
_cell.angle_gamma   90.00
#
_symmetry.space_group_name_H-M   'P 1'
#
loop_
_entity.id
_entity.type
_entity.pdbx_description
1 polymer ?
#
loop_
_entity_poly.entity_id
_entity_poly.type
_entity_poly.pdbx_seq_one_letter_code
_entity_poly.pdbx_strand_id
1 'polypeptide(L)'
;MLNRRHLRIKILQVLFGYYQDEERDVVRARKALDHSTMKMKELYLMLLDMVASMQGLAIDRIEAGYKKKLPSPEDLNPNTKFVTNKPLRVLANSKNLRKACESTGVGWANRQELLRAIFKGMLDNEEYQEYMAIEERGFQFDRESLVRMFRKHMVNFDLFQDMLEEESIFWVDDLDLAASMAIKTIKTIKEGDEDVELLPLWRDDDDDKAFMEGLF
;
A
#
# COMPACT_ATOMS: atom_id res chain seq x y z
N MET A 1 9.78 8.21 -1.77
CA MET A 1 10.02 9.49 -2.47
C MET A 1 10.62 9.20 -3.82
N LEU A 2 10.13 9.87 -4.83
CA LEU A 2 10.72 9.87 -6.16
C LEU A 2 12.17 10.40 -6.06
N ASN A 3 13.07 9.75 -6.77
CA ASN A 3 14.42 10.25 -6.93
C ASN A 3 14.66 10.60 -8.40
N ARG A 4 15.76 11.29 -8.71
CA ARG A 4 16.08 11.71 -10.09
C ARG A 4 16.13 10.58 -11.11
N ARG A 5 16.42 9.33 -10.68
CA ARG A 5 16.36 8.16 -11.56
C ARG A 5 14.92 7.85 -11.97
N HIS A 6 13.99 7.82 -11.00
CA HIS A 6 12.58 7.57 -11.27
C HIS A 6 11.95 8.69 -12.11
N LEU A 7 12.33 9.94 -11.84
CA LEU A 7 11.86 11.08 -12.66
C LEU A 7 12.31 10.94 -14.12
N ARG A 8 13.57 10.56 -14.36
CA ARG A 8 14.06 10.30 -15.73
C ARG A 8 13.29 9.18 -16.43
N ILE A 9 12.97 8.10 -15.71
CA ILE A 9 12.17 6.98 -16.26
C ILE A 9 10.81 7.50 -16.68
N LYS A 10 10.09 8.25 -15.82
CA LYS A 10 8.78 8.81 -16.14
C LYS A 10 8.83 9.78 -17.31
N ILE A 11 9.84 10.65 -17.37
CA ILE A 11 10.03 11.56 -18.48
C ILE A 11 10.28 10.77 -19.77
N LEU A 12 11.13 9.74 -19.73
CA LEU A 12 11.41 8.91 -20.90
C LEU A 12 10.15 8.20 -21.41
N GLN A 13 9.32 7.67 -20.50
CA GLN A 13 8.04 7.05 -20.86
C GLN A 13 7.10 8.04 -21.56
N VAL A 14 6.98 9.25 -21.02
CA VAL A 14 6.13 10.28 -21.60
C VAL A 14 6.69 10.79 -22.93
N LEU A 15 7.99 11.01 -23.03
CA LEU A 15 8.64 11.39 -24.30
C LEU A 15 8.49 10.30 -25.35
N PHE A 16 8.61 9.04 -24.98
CA PHE A 16 8.36 7.93 -25.90
C PHE A 16 6.94 7.99 -26.47
N GLY A 17 5.92 8.17 -25.60
CA GLY A 17 4.53 8.38 -26.04
C GLY A 17 4.37 9.61 -26.92
N TYR A 18 5.01 10.74 -26.58
CA TYR A 18 4.99 11.97 -27.35
C TYR A 18 5.56 11.80 -28.77
N TYR A 19 6.67 11.06 -28.93
CA TYR A 19 7.26 10.81 -30.25
C TYR A 19 6.49 9.78 -31.08
N GLN A 20 5.68 8.94 -30.43
CA GLN A 20 4.78 8.00 -31.11
C GLN A 20 3.45 8.67 -31.54
N ASP A 21 3.09 9.77 -30.93
CA ASP A 21 1.88 10.52 -31.25
C ASP A 21 2.11 11.37 -32.52
N GLU A 22 1.23 11.24 -33.50
CA GLU A 22 1.31 12.01 -34.74
C GLU A 22 1.14 13.52 -34.49
N GLU A 23 0.32 13.90 -33.51
CA GLU A 23 0.02 15.30 -33.16
C GLU A 23 1.16 15.99 -32.42
N ARG A 24 2.00 15.25 -31.71
CA ARG A 24 3.14 15.73 -30.89
C ARG A 24 2.78 16.92 -30.00
N ASP A 25 1.67 16.78 -29.25
CA ASP A 25 1.17 17.85 -28.38
C ASP A 25 1.97 17.86 -27.05
N VAL A 26 2.81 18.88 -26.88
CA VAL A 26 3.63 19.12 -25.68
C VAL A 26 2.76 19.32 -24.42
N VAL A 27 1.61 19.99 -24.55
CA VAL A 27 0.70 20.24 -23.41
C VAL A 27 0.10 18.93 -22.93
N ARG A 28 -0.29 18.06 -23.85
CA ARG A 28 -0.79 16.72 -23.55
C ARG A 28 0.28 15.86 -22.86
N ALA A 29 1.52 15.93 -23.37
CA ALA A 29 2.63 15.18 -22.78
C ALA A 29 2.99 15.68 -21.37
N ARG A 30 2.97 16.98 -21.08
CA ARG A 30 3.13 17.51 -19.72
C ARG A 30 2.03 17.02 -18.77
N LYS A 31 0.78 17.06 -19.20
CA LYS A 31 -0.34 16.51 -18.41
C LYS A 31 -0.17 15.02 -18.14
N ALA A 32 0.35 14.26 -19.10
CA ALA A 32 0.64 12.84 -18.91
C ALA A 32 1.74 12.60 -17.86
N LEU A 33 2.76 13.47 -17.81
CA LEU A 33 3.82 13.41 -16.82
C LEU A 33 3.28 13.68 -15.40
N ASP A 34 2.50 14.75 -15.23
CA ASP A 34 1.85 15.07 -13.96
C ASP A 34 0.92 13.92 -13.52
N HIS A 35 0.14 13.39 -14.46
CA HIS A 35 -0.74 12.25 -14.20
C HIS A 35 0.04 11.02 -13.74
N SER A 36 1.15 10.68 -14.38
CA SER A 36 1.97 9.53 -14.01
C SER A 36 2.55 9.65 -12.61
N THR A 37 2.92 10.87 -12.18
CA THR A 37 3.42 11.10 -10.80
C THR A 37 2.29 11.00 -9.77
N MET A 38 1.09 11.49 -10.09
CA MET A 38 -0.08 11.34 -9.22
C MET A 38 -0.49 9.87 -9.08
N LYS A 39 -0.45 9.09 -10.17
CA LYS A 39 -0.74 7.63 -10.12
C LYS A 39 0.20 6.88 -9.19
N MET A 40 1.46 7.26 -9.14
CA MET A 40 2.42 6.68 -8.18
C MET A 40 2.03 6.99 -6.72
N LYS A 41 1.56 8.22 -6.43
CA LYS A 41 1.04 8.57 -5.09
C LYS A 41 -0.21 7.78 -4.74
N GLU A 42 -1.12 7.63 -5.68
CA GLU A 42 -2.33 6.82 -5.51
C GLU A 42 -1.98 5.37 -5.15
N LEU A 43 -1.05 4.75 -5.88
CA LEU A 43 -0.60 3.38 -5.61
C LEU A 43 0.03 3.25 -4.22
N TYR A 44 0.89 4.19 -3.82
CA TYR A 44 1.49 4.21 -2.49
C TYR A 44 0.43 4.25 -1.37
N LEU A 45 -0.58 5.13 -1.51
CA LEU A 45 -1.68 5.23 -0.55
C LEU A 45 -2.55 3.97 -0.55
N MET A 46 -2.84 3.41 -1.71
CA MET A 46 -3.61 2.19 -1.86
C MET A 46 -2.93 1.00 -1.17
N LEU A 47 -1.60 0.89 -1.27
CA LEU A 47 -0.83 -0.14 -0.59
C LEU A 47 -0.87 0.02 0.94
N LEU A 48 -0.79 1.24 1.46
CA LEU A 48 -0.94 1.49 2.90
C LEU A 48 -2.36 1.19 3.39
N ASP A 49 -3.37 1.60 2.63
CA ASP A 49 -4.78 1.34 2.95
C ASP A 49 -5.11 -0.15 2.90
N MET A 50 -4.47 -0.91 1.99
CA MET A 50 -4.56 -2.38 1.98
C MET A 50 -4.11 -2.97 3.32
N VAL A 51 -2.93 -2.59 3.79
CA VAL A 51 -2.40 -3.08 5.07
C VAL A 51 -3.30 -2.67 6.24
N ALA A 52 -3.75 -1.41 6.26
CA ALA A 52 -4.66 -0.89 7.29
C ALA A 52 -5.97 -1.69 7.34
N SER A 53 -6.53 -2.00 6.18
CA SER A 53 -7.79 -2.74 6.04
C SER A 53 -7.72 -4.19 6.52
N MET A 54 -6.53 -4.80 6.54
CA MET A 54 -6.35 -6.18 7.04
C MET A 54 -6.76 -6.32 8.51
N GLN A 55 -6.62 -5.27 9.33
CA GLN A 55 -7.05 -5.31 10.72
C GLN A 55 -8.58 -5.46 10.82
N GLY A 56 -9.33 -4.68 10.04
CA GLY A 56 -10.80 -4.76 10.01
C GLY A 56 -11.27 -6.15 9.60
N LEU A 57 -10.69 -6.72 8.53
CA LEU A 57 -11.02 -8.09 8.09
C LEU A 57 -10.70 -9.15 9.15
N ALA A 58 -9.62 -8.97 9.91
CA ALA A 58 -9.28 -9.88 11.01
C ALA A 58 -10.28 -9.76 12.17
N ILE A 59 -10.74 -8.55 12.50
CA ILE A 59 -11.79 -8.31 13.50
C ILE A 59 -13.10 -8.98 13.04
N ASP A 60 -13.54 -8.70 11.81
CA ASP A 60 -14.76 -9.28 11.23
C ASP A 60 -14.74 -10.81 11.27
N ARG A 61 -13.58 -11.42 10.98
CA ARG A 61 -13.41 -12.87 11.05
C ARG A 61 -13.60 -13.40 12.48
N ILE A 62 -13.04 -12.74 13.48
CA ILE A 62 -13.19 -13.11 14.89
C ILE A 62 -14.66 -12.99 15.31
N GLU A 63 -15.29 -11.87 14.97
CA GLU A 63 -16.71 -11.66 15.27
C GLU A 63 -17.63 -12.69 14.59
N ALA A 64 -17.31 -13.05 13.34
CA ALA A 64 -18.05 -14.09 12.63
C ALA A 64 -17.88 -15.46 13.32
N GLY A 65 -16.70 -15.74 13.89
CA GLY A 65 -16.46 -16.94 14.68
C GLY A 65 -17.42 -17.05 15.88
N TYR A 66 -17.53 -16.00 16.68
CA TYR A 66 -18.45 -15.95 17.83
C TYR A 66 -19.93 -16.12 17.44
N LYS A 67 -20.33 -15.72 16.23
CA LYS A 67 -21.72 -15.76 15.76
C LYS A 67 -22.12 -17.10 15.14
N LYS A 68 -21.20 -18.08 15.03
CA LYS A 68 -21.50 -19.40 14.51
C LYS A 68 -22.52 -20.13 15.39
N LYS A 69 -23.40 -20.94 14.81
CA LYS A 69 -24.34 -21.78 15.57
C LYS A 69 -23.63 -22.84 16.42
N LEU A 70 -22.48 -23.33 15.95
CA LEU A 70 -21.61 -24.28 16.64
C LEU A 70 -20.18 -23.74 16.54
N PRO A 71 -19.81 -22.82 17.44
CA PRO A 71 -18.46 -22.28 17.47
C PRO A 71 -17.45 -23.36 17.93
N SER A 72 -16.28 -23.38 17.31
CA SER A 72 -15.17 -24.23 17.75
C SER A 72 -14.50 -23.62 19.00
N PRO A 73 -13.64 -24.37 19.72
CA PRO A 73 -12.84 -23.81 20.82
C PRO A 73 -12.00 -22.59 20.38
N GLU A 74 -11.47 -22.61 19.16
CA GLU A 74 -10.70 -21.52 18.56
C GLU A 74 -11.59 -20.30 18.23
N ASP A 75 -12.85 -20.53 17.84
CA ASP A 75 -13.83 -19.46 17.63
C ASP A 75 -14.18 -18.77 18.96
N LEU A 76 -14.25 -19.52 20.07
CA LEU A 76 -14.58 -18.99 21.40
C LEU A 76 -13.37 -18.34 22.10
N ASN A 77 -12.16 -18.73 21.76
CA ASN A 77 -10.92 -18.16 22.31
C ASN A 77 -9.91 -17.87 21.18
N PRO A 78 -10.22 -16.89 20.31
CA PRO A 78 -9.41 -16.61 19.15
C PRO A 78 -8.06 -16.01 19.52
N ASN A 79 -7.02 -16.33 18.75
CA ASN A 79 -5.75 -15.65 18.85
C ASN A 79 -5.89 -14.23 18.29
N THR A 80 -5.83 -13.23 19.15
CA THR A 80 -6.00 -11.81 18.80
C THR A 80 -4.68 -11.11 18.46
N LYS A 81 -3.56 -11.84 18.33
CA LYS A 81 -2.23 -11.26 18.19
C LYS A 81 -2.15 -10.29 16.98
N PHE A 82 -2.66 -10.70 15.83
CA PHE A 82 -2.65 -9.86 14.64
C PHE A 82 -3.50 -8.59 14.81
N VAL A 83 -4.70 -8.73 15.36
CA VAL A 83 -5.62 -7.60 15.61
C VAL A 83 -5.04 -6.60 16.61
N THR A 84 -4.26 -7.09 17.59
CA THR A 84 -3.62 -6.27 18.62
C THR A 84 -2.23 -5.78 18.24
N ASN A 85 -1.73 -6.11 17.04
CA ASN A 85 -0.46 -5.61 16.51
C ASN A 85 -0.45 -4.08 16.54
N LYS A 86 0.47 -3.50 17.34
CA LYS A 86 0.47 -2.06 17.62
C LYS A 86 0.72 -1.21 16.36
N PRO A 87 1.76 -1.47 15.53
CA PRO A 87 1.96 -0.75 14.26
C PRO A 87 0.76 -0.83 13.31
N LEU A 88 0.14 -2.00 13.20
CA LEU A 88 -1.06 -2.17 12.37
C LEU A 88 -2.22 -1.31 12.88
N ARG A 89 -2.41 -1.23 14.20
CA ARG A 89 -3.44 -0.39 14.81
C ARG A 89 -3.21 1.09 14.56
N VAL A 90 -1.96 1.57 14.65
CA VAL A 90 -1.63 2.96 14.31
C VAL A 90 -1.99 3.26 12.86
N LEU A 91 -1.63 2.36 11.93
CA LEU A 91 -1.93 2.52 10.52
C LEU A 91 -3.45 2.50 10.24
N ALA A 92 -4.18 1.54 10.82
CA ALA A 92 -5.61 1.38 10.62
C ALA A 92 -6.45 2.55 11.19
N ASN A 93 -5.95 3.22 12.25
CA ASN A 93 -6.60 4.36 12.86
C ASN A 93 -6.08 5.71 12.35
N SER A 94 -5.12 5.72 11.41
CA SER A 94 -4.48 6.93 10.91
C SER A 94 -5.48 7.88 10.24
N LYS A 95 -5.58 9.09 10.79
CA LYS A 95 -6.35 10.17 10.21
C LYS A 95 -5.67 10.75 8.96
N ASN A 96 -4.34 10.79 8.98
CA ASN A 96 -3.53 11.28 7.87
C ASN A 96 -3.71 10.39 6.65
N LEU A 97 -3.63 9.05 6.82
CA LEU A 97 -3.85 8.10 5.74
C LEU A 97 -5.27 8.23 5.17
N ARG A 98 -6.28 8.25 6.03
CA ARG A 98 -7.69 8.39 5.61
C ARG A 98 -7.91 9.65 4.79
N LYS A 99 -7.47 10.81 5.28
CA LYS A 99 -7.59 12.08 4.55
C LYS A 99 -6.87 12.06 3.20
N ALA A 100 -5.68 11.44 3.15
CA ALA A 100 -4.93 11.33 1.91
C ALA A 100 -5.66 10.44 0.90
N CYS A 101 -6.20 9.30 1.31
CA CYS A 101 -7.01 8.42 0.46
C CYS A 101 -8.28 9.12 -0.03
N GLU A 102 -9.01 9.80 0.85
CA GLU A 102 -10.20 10.59 0.49
C GLU A 102 -9.88 11.68 -0.54
N SER A 103 -8.77 12.40 -0.35
CA SER A 103 -8.36 13.49 -1.26
C SER A 103 -7.93 13.02 -2.64
N THR A 104 -7.46 11.78 -2.76
CA THR A 104 -7.04 11.17 -4.03
C THR A 104 -8.11 10.27 -4.64
N GLY A 105 -9.18 9.97 -3.90
CA GLY A 105 -10.24 9.07 -4.34
C GLY A 105 -9.82 7.60 -4.40
N VAL A 106 -8.69 7.22 -3.77
CA VAL A 106 -8.22 5.84 -3.73
C VAL A 106 -8.72 5.11 -2.50
N GLY A 107 -8.89 3.80 -2.61
CA GLY A 107 -9.29 2.94 -1.51
C GLY A 107 -9.85 1.60 -1.98
N TRP A 108 -10.20 0.77 -1.01
CA TRP A 108 -10.63 -0.61 -1.25
C TRP A 108 -12.16 -0.80 -1.24
N ALA A 109 -12.94 0.28 -1.10
CA ALA A 109 -14.39 0.19 -1.00
C ALA A 109 -15.05 -0.57 -2.18
N ASN A 110 -14.57 -0.32 -3.40
CA ASN A 110 -15.07 -0.95 -4.62
C ASN A 110 -14.36 -2.26 -4.99
N ARG A 111 -13.39 -2.73 -4.16
CA ARG A 111 -12.55 -3.91 -4.41
C ARG A 111 -12.52 -4.86 -3.21
N GLN A 112 -13.64 -4.93 -2.49
CA GLN A 112 -13.75 -5.71 -1.25
C GLN A 112 -13.51 -7.22 -1.47
N GLU A 113 -13.89 -7.77 -2.61
CA GLU A 113 -13.69 -9.19 -2.94
C GLU A 113 -12.19 -9.50 -3.10
N LEU A 114 -11.46 -8.65 -3.83
CA LEU A 114 -10.02 -8.78 -3.98
C LEU A 114 -9.30 -8.64 -2.63
N LEU A 115 -9.69 -7.63 -1.83
CA LEU A 115 -9.12 -7.42 -0.50
C LEU A 115 -9.31 -8.64 0.42
N ARG A 116 -10.50 -9.26 0.38
CA ARG A 116 -10.79 -10.51 1.12
C ARG A 116 -9.99 -11.69 0.58
N ALA A 117 -9.76 -11.77 -0.73
CA ALA A 117 -8.93 -12.81 -1.33
C ALA A 117 -7.46 -12.69 -0.87
N ILE A 118 -6.89 -11.46 -0.87
CA ILE A 118 -5.56 -11.18 -0.35
C ILE A 118 -5.47 -11.55 1.14
N PHE A 119 -6.46 -11.16 1.93
CA PHE A 119 -6.51 -11.49 3.36
C PHE A 119 -6.55 -13.00 3.58
N LYS A 120 -7.41 -13.72 2.85
CA LYS A 120 -7.51 -15.18 2.95
C LYS A 120 -6.17 -15.84 2.62
N GLY A 121 -5.53 -15.45 1.51
CA GLY A 121 -4.22 -15.98 1.15
C GLY A 121 -3.14 -15.65 2.21
N MET A 122 -3.23 -14.46 2.85
CA MET A 122 -2.34 -14.10 3.96
C MET A 122 -2.48 -15.05 5.16
N LEU A 123 -3.69 -15.51 5.47
CA LEU A 123 -3.91 -16.43 6.58
C LEU A 123 -3.22 -17.79 6.39
N ASP A 124 -3.07 -18.22 5.13
CA ASP A 124 -2.43 -19.50 4.76
C ASP A 124 -0.92 -19.34 4.53
N ASN A 125 -0.42 -18.10 4.59
CA ASN A 125 0.98 -17.79 4.33
C ASN A 125 1.88 -18.10 5.53
N GLU A 126 3.10 -18.60 5.27
CA GLU A 126 4.07 -19.01 6.29
C GLU A 126 4.40 -17.88 7.27
N GLU A 127 4.63 -16.66 6.78
CA GLU A 127 4.97 -15.51 7.62
C GLU A 127 3.88 -15.14 8.61
N TYR A 128 2.61 -15.28 8.21
CA TYR A 128 1.47 -15.06 9.10
C TYR A 128 1.37 -16.16 10.15
N GLN A 129 1.49 -17.43 9.72
CA GLN A 129 1.41 -18.60 10.62
C GLN A 129 2.53 -18.58 11.66
N GLU A 130 3.77 -18.31 11.25
CA GLU A 130 4.91 -18.13 12.16
C GLU A 130 4.66 -17.00 13.16
N TYR A 131 4.20 -15.83 12.66
CA TYR A 131 3.89 -14.70 13.53
C TYR A 131 2.84 -15.05 14.58
N MET A 132 1.79 -15.77 14.19
CA MET A 132 0.70 -16.16 15.10
C MET A 132 1.12 -17.24 16.11
N ALA A 133 2.04 -18.14 15.74
CA ALA A 133 2.51 -19.25 16.58
C ALA A 133 3.52 -18.80 17.64
N ILE A 134 4.35 -17.80 17.37
CA ILE A 134 5.38 -17.32 18.29
C ILE A 134 4.72 -16.56 19.46
N GLU A 135 5.12 -16.85 20.70
CA GLU A 135 4.62 -16.14 21.89
C GLU A 135 5.20 -14.74 22.06
N GLU A 136 6.35 -14.47 21.43
CA GLU A 136 7.01 -13.17 21.51
C GLU A 136 6.05 -12.04 21.09
N ARG A 137 6.03 -11.01 21.94
CA ARG A 137 5.25 -9.78 21.71
C ARG A 137 6.15 -8.58 21.94
N GLY A 138 6.06 -7.62 21.08
CA GLY A 138 6.82 -6.38 21.19
C GLY A 138 6.63 -5.54 19.94
N PHE A 139 6.71 -4.23 20.13
CA PHE A 139 6.44 -3.27 19.05
C PHE A 139 7.34 -3.52 17.83
N GLN A 140 8.63 -3.76 18.06
CA GLN A 140 9.58 -4.00 16.96
C GLN A 140 9.28 -5.32 16.24
N PHE A 141 9.04 -6.40 16.99
CA PHE A 141 8.68 -7.70 16.42
C PHE A 141 7.39 -7.62 15.61
N ASP A 142 6.35 -6.97 16.13
CA ASP A 142 5.08 -6.72 15.44
C ASP A 142 5.29 -5.96 14.13
N ARG A 143 6.13 -4.92 14.15
CA ARG A 143 6.43 -4.10 12.97
C ARG A 143 7.21 -4.87 11.90
N GLU A 144 8.22 -5.61 12.28
CA GLU A 144 9.02 -6.41 11.35
C GLU A 144 8.20 -7.54 10.73
N SER A 145 7.33 -8.17 11.51
CA SER A 145 6.41 -9.21 11.01
C SER A 145 5.39 -8.63 10.04
N LEU A 146 4.81 -7.46 10.34
CA LEU A 146 3.90 -6.77 9.44
C LEU A 146 4.56 -6.43 8.09
N VAL A 147 5.78 -5.89 8.13
CA VAL A 147 6.56 -5.60 6.91
C VAL A 147 6.86 -6.87 6.11
N ARG A 148 7.15 -7.97 6.79
CA ARG A 148 7.45 -9.26 6.15
C ARG A 148 6.22 -9.83 5.44
N MET A 149 5.06 -9.86 6.11
CA MET A 149 3.78 -10.27 5.52
C MET A 149 3.40 -9.39 4.32
N PHE A 150 3.54 -8.07 4.45
CA PHE A 150 3.27 -7.15 3.34
C PHE A 150 4.17 -7.44 2.14
N ARG A 151 5.48 -7.49 2.35
CA ARG A 151 6.47 -7.64 1.28
C ARG A 151 6.38 -8.99 0.58
N LYS A 152 6.19 -10.08 1.33
CA LYS A 152 6.26 -11.42 0.77
C LYS A 152 4.94 -11.93 0.21
N HIS A 153 3.82 -11.42 0.73
CA HIS A 153 2.51 -11.91 0.35
C HIS A 153 1.63 -10.85 -0.31
N MET A 154 1.33 -9.75 0.39
CA MET A 154 0.29 -8.83 -0.07
C MET A 154 0.62 -8.17 -1.41
N VAL A 155 1.88 -7.72 -1.59
CA VAL A 155 2.33 -7.07 -2.84
C VAL A 155 2.48 -8.07 -3.99
N ASN A 156 2.82 -9.33 -3.68
CA ASN A 156 3.07 -10.38 -4.68
C ASN A 156 1.85 -11.28 -4.93
N PHE A 157 0.66 -10.86 -4.50
CA PHE A 157 -0.56 -11.62 -4.71
C PHE A 157 -1.01 -11.49 -6.17
N ASP A 158 -1.12 -12.61 -6.90
CA ASP A 158 -1.34 -12.62 -8.34
C ASP A 158 -2.55 -11.77 -8.76
N LEU A 159 -3.71 -11.97 -8.14
CA LEU A 159 -4.92 -11.18 -8.47
C LEU A 159 -4.76 -9.68 -8.18
N PHE A 160 -3.85 -9.29 -7.29
CA PHE A 160 -3.54 -7.89 -7.07
C PHE A 160 -2.70 -7.33 -8.22
N GLN A 161 -1.75 -8.10 -8.73
CA GLN A 161 -0.95 -7.72 -9.88
C GLN A 161 -1.81 -7.63 -11.14
N ASP A 162 -2.70 -8.60 -11.38
CA ASP A 162 -3.69 -8.55 -12.48
C ASP A 162 -4.52 -7.25 -12.43
N MET A 163 -5.01 -6.89 -11.24
CA MET A 163 -5.76 -5.64 -11.05
C MET A 163 -4.91 -4.40 -11.37
N LEU A 164 -3.61 -4.40 -11.01
CA LEU A 164 -2.73 -3.26 -11.33
C LEU A 164 -2.56 -3.08 -12.83
N GLU A 165 -2.41 -4.19 -13.58
CA GLU A 165 -2.29 -4.18 -15.04
C GLU A 165 -3.56 -3.63 -15.72
N GLU A 166 -4.73 -4.02 -15.20
CA GLU A 166 -6.02 -3.58 -15.74
C GLU A 166 -6.33 -2.10 -15.45
N GLU A 167 -5.94 -1.61 -14.27
CA GLU A 167 -6.30 -0.26 -13.80
C GLU A 167 -5.38 0.84 -14.34
N SER A 168 -4.08 0.57 -14.47
CA SER A 168 -3.14 1.59 -14.90
C SER A 168 -1.79 1.02 -15.34
N ILE A 169 -1.41 1.30 -16.55
CA ILE A 169 -0.08 0.97 -17.08
C ILE A 169 1.07 1.57 -16.23
N PHE A 170 0.81 2.68 -15.53
CA PHE A 170 1.81 3.32 -14.67
C PHE A 170 2.03 2.56 -13.37
N TRP A 171 1.03 1.82 -12.87
CA TRP A 171 1.11 1.14 -11.58
C TRP A 171 2.04 -0.07 -11.60
N VAL A 172 2.10 -0.78 -12.72
CA VAL A 172 3.00 -1.95 -12.88
C VAL A 172 4.46 -1.52 -12.70
N ASP A 173 4.87 -0.46 -13.39
CA ASP A 173 6.24 0.05 -13.34
C ASP A 173 6.58 0.72 -11.99
N ASP A 174 5.59 1.27 -11.31
CA ASP A 174 5.74 2.00 -10.05
C ASP A 174 5.63 1.12 -8.80
N LEU A 175 5.19 -0.15 -8.93
CA LEU A 175 4.86 -1.03 -7.81
C LEU A 175 6.02 -1.19 -6.83
N ASP A 176 7.21 -1.48 -7.31
CA ASP A 176 8.40 -1.68 -6.46
C ASP A 176 8.74 -0.42 -5.64
N LEU A 177 8.62 0.75 -6.26
CA LEU A 177 8.88 2.02 -5.58
C LEU A 177 7.78 2.32 -4.56
N ALA A 178 6.51 2.19 -4.94
CA ALA A 178 5.38 2.41 -4.05
C ALA A 178 5.40 1.45 -2.85
N ALA A 179 5.71 0.17 -3.08
CA ALA A 179 5.88 -0.83 -2.02
C ALA A 179 7.05 -0.48 -1.09
N SER A 180 8.18 -0.04 -1.64
CA SER A 180 9.32 0.42 -0.84
C SER A 180 8.97 1.64 0.02
N MET A 181 8.17 2.56 -0.50
CA MET A 181 7.67 3.72 0.26
C MET A 181 6.70 3.28 1.36
N ALA A 182 5.76 2.37 1.08
CA ALA A 182 4.85 1.83 2.08
C ALA A 182 5.61 1.12 3.21
N ILE A 183 6.59 0.28 2.88
CA ILE A 183 7.48 -0.36 3.87
C ILE A 183 8.22 0.68 4.71
N LYS A 184 8.75 1.73 4.09
CA LYS A 184 9.44 2.79 4.82
C LYS A 184 8.49 3.50 5.79
N THR A 185 7.27 3.82 5.36
CA THR A 185 6.25 4.42 6.22
C THR A 185 5.94 3.51 7.42
N ILE A 186 5.69 2.21 7.21
CA ILE A 186 5.43 1.27 8.29
C ILE A 186 6.63 1.21 9.27
N LYS A 187 7.86 1.24 8.74
CA LYS A 187 9.09 1.22 9.57
C LYS A 187 9.33 2.51 10.35
N THR A 188 8.78 3.64 9.94
CA THR A 188 8.90 4.91 10.68
C THR A 188 7.93 5.01 11.87
N ILE A 189 6.90 4.17 11.92
CA ILE A 189 5.98 4.12 13.07
C ILE A 189 6.76 3.73 14.33
N LYS A 190 6.60 4.52 15.40
CA LYS A 190 7.24 4.30 16.69
C LYS A 190 6.21 3.91 17.74
N GLU A 191 6.69 3.33 18.82
CA GLU A 191 5.83 3.04 19.97
C GLU A 191 5.37 4.33 20.62
N GLY A 192 4.05 4.48 20.75
CA GLY A 192 3.41 5.70 21.25
C GLY A 192 2.89 6.63 20.17
N ASP A 193 3.18 6.38 18.88
CA ASP A 193 2.58 7.16 17.80
C ASP A 193 1.05 6.91 17.76
N GLU A 194 0.30 7.98 17.57
CA GLU A 194 -1.17 7.94 17.41
C GLU A 194 -1.61 8.03 15.95
N ASP A 195 -0.72 8.48 15.06
CA ASP A 195 -0.98 8.65 13.64
C ASP A 195 0.28 8.34 12.83
N VAL A 196 0.12 8.20 11.51
CA VAL A 196 1.21 7.88 10.58
C VAL A 196 1.66 9.13 9.85
N GLU A 197 2.96 9.36 9.80
CA GLU A 197 3.57 10.36 8.93
C GLU A 197 3.74 9.77 7.52
N LEU A 198 2.97 10.31 6.57
CA LEU A 198 3.05 9.89 5.18
C LEU A 198 4.31 10.47 4.51
N LEU A 199 4.99 9.65 3.74
CA LEU A 199 6.14 10.12 2.98
C LEU A 199 5.70 11.07 1.86
N PRO A 200 6.40 12.20 1.69
CA PRO A 200 6.15 13.07 0.55
C PRO A 200 6.52 12.34 -0.76
N LEU A 201 5.82 12.70 -1.83
CA LEU A 201 6.10 12.16 -3.16
C LEU A 201 7.47 12.61 -3.65
N TRP A 202 7.76 13.88 -3.51
CA TRP A 202 8.99 14.54 -3.91
C TRP A 202 10.01 14.57 -2.78
N ARG A 203 11.27 14.59 -3.12
CA ARG A 203 12.35 14.83 -2.15
C ARG A 203 12.48 16.32 -1.85
N ASP A 204 12.45 17.12 -2.91
CA ASP A 204 12.39 18.57 -2.89
C ASP A 204 11.43 18.99 -3.99
N ASP A 205 10.28 19.59 -3.60
CA ASP A 205 9.17 19.83 -4.53
C ASP A 205 9.57 20.78 -5.66
N ASP A 206 10.28 21.85 -5.34
CA ASP A 206 10.68 22.86 -6.30
C ASP A 206 11.84 22.39 -7.18
N ASP A 207 12.89 21.79 -6.59
CA ASP A 207 14.08 21.31 -7.33
C ASP A 207 13.74 20.11 -8.23
N ASP A 208 12.89 19.18 -7.76
CA ASP A 208 12.49 18.02 -8.54
C ASP A 208 11.54 18.39 -9.70
N LYS A 209 10.65 19.37 -9.50
CA LYS A 209 9.78 19.90 -10.58
C LYS A 209 10.60 20.66 -11.61
N ALA A 210 11.50 21.56 -11.16
CA ALA A 210 12.40 22.28 -12.06
C ALA A 210 13.30 21.32 -12.87
N PHE A 211 13.76 20.24 -12.22
CA PHE A 211 14.52 19.19 -12.89
C PHE A 211 13.70 18.48 -13.98
N MET A 212 12.42 18.17 -13.70
CA MET A 212 11.53 17.56 -14.69
C MET A 212 11.26 18.50 -15.87
N GLU A 213 10.99 19.77 -15.61
CA GLU A 213 10.75 20.78 -16.65
C GLU A 213 11.98 20.99 -17.53
N GLY A 214 13.17 20.94 -16.95
CA GLY A 214 14.42 21.09 -17.69
C GLY A 214 14.81 19.92 -18.57
N LEU A 215 14.23 18.72 -18.34
CA LEU A 215 14.46 17.53 -19.15
C LEU A 215 13.37 17.31 -20.21
N PHE A 216 12.23 17.97 -20.06
CA PHE A 216 11.07 17.91 -20.96
C PHE A 216 11.09 19.03 -21.97
#